data_5d7aeb7e635d54d6a8bb00cabf91af23
#
_entry.id   5d7aeb7e635d54d6a8bb00cabf91af23
#
_cell.length_a   1.000
_cell.length_b   1.000
_cell.length_c   1.000
_cell.angle_alpha   90.00
_cell.angle_beta   90.00
_cell.angle_gamma   90.00
#
_symmetry.space_group_name_H-M   'P 1'
#
loop_
_entity.id
_entity.type
_entity.pdbx_description
1 polymer ?
#
loop_
_entity_poly.entity_id
_entity_poly.type
_entity_poly.pdbx_seq_one_letter_code
_entity_poly.pdbx_strand_id
1 'polypeptide(L)'
;AHRIVELNEHFNFVSIVADTGGLGRSIVEEIRQRFGVPVQAAEKSKKATFIELMNDDLFSNRVMVPANCPVLEEWDVLQWDESRLKEDGRFENHLSDAALYAWRECRHFTYKAPTVSPKYGTPEYWEMIEQKYIGQIEKGLAGDSQPEACKTASVLAETNYH
;
A
#
# COMPACT_ATOMS: atom_id res chain seq x y z
N ALA A 1 1.23 24.01 5.62
CA ALA A 1 0.28 23.91 4.49
C ALA A 1 1.02 23.90 3.15
N HIS A 2 1.81 24.93 2.77
CA HIS A 2 2.48 25.02 1.46
C HIS A 2 3.32 23.77 1.14
N ARG A 3 4.07 23.22 2.10
CA ARG A 3 4.89 22.02 1.87
C ARG A 3 4.06 20.78 1.52
N ILE A 4 2.85 20.66 2.06
CA ILE A 4 1.93 19.56 1.71
C ILE A 4 1.47 19.70 0.25
N VAL A 5 1.17 20.92 -0.18
CA VAL A 5 0.76 21.22 -1.56
C VAL A 5 1.90 20.87 -2.52
N GLU A 6 3.12 21.36 -2.28
CA GLU A 6 4.30 21.05 -3.09
C GLU A 6 4.55 19.53 -3.20
N LEU A 7 4.47 18.81 -2.08
CA LEU A 7 4.64 17.37 -2.06
C LEU A 7 3.52 16.65 -2.83
N ASN A 8 2.26 17.14 -2.70
CA ASN A 8 1.15 16.57 -3.44
C ASN A 8 1.28 16.80 -4.95
N GLU A 9 1.72 17.97 -5.37
CA GLU A 9 1.99 18.27 -6.77
C GLU A 9 3.12 17.40 -7.35
N HIS A 10 4.14 17.12 -6.53
CA HIS A 10 5.27 16.31 -6.96
C HIS A 10 4.98 14.81 -7.01
N PHE A 11 4.30 14.27 -5.99
CA PHE A 11 4.07 12.83 -5.84
C PHE A 11 2.67 12.37 -6.24
N ASN A 12 1.72 13.30 -6.41
CA ASN A 12 0.32 13.01 -6.72
C ASN A 12 -0.28 11.97 -5.76
N PHE A 13 -0.30 12.28 -4.46
CA PHE A 13 -0.74 11.35 -3.42
C PHE A 13 -2.17 10.85 -3.65
N VAL A 14 -2.39 9.56 -3.49
CA VAL A 14 -3.72 8.95 -3.52
C VAL A 14 -4.53 9.31 -2.27
N SER A 15 -3.85 9.41 -1.12
CA SER A 15 -4.43 9.77 0.17
C SER A 15 -3.42 10.57 0.99
N ILE A 16 -3.92 11.52 1.75
CA ILE A 16 -3.14 12.28 2.73
C ILE A 16 -3.91 12.21 4.03
N VAL A 17 -3.28 11.71 5.08
CA VAL A 17 -3.88 11.60 6.41
C VAL A 17 -3.16 12.47 7.42
N ALA A 18 -3.90 13.00 8.37
CA ALA A 18 -3.35 13.80 9.45
C ALA A 18 -4.05 13.50 10.77
N ASP A 19 -3.31 13.66 11.86
CA ASP A 19 -3.91 13.67 13.19
C ASP A 19 -4.83 14.88 13.37
N THR A 20 -6.10 14.61 13.55
CA THR A 20 -7.13 15.64 13.78
C THR A 20 -7.44 15.85 15.27
N GLY A 21 -6.64 15.32 16.19
CA GLY A 21 -6.76 15.56 17.63
C GLY A 21 -6.46 17.02 17.97
N GLY A 22 -7.12 17.56 18.99
CA GLY A 22 -6.91 18.92 19.45
C GLY A 22 -7.09 19.97 18.34
N LEU A 23 -6.05 20.78 18.10
CA LEU A 23 -6.03 21.82 17.05
C LEU A 23 -5.93 21.27 15.63
N GLY A 24 -5.63 19.99 15.46
CA GLY A 24 -5.40 19.38 14.15
C GLY A 24 -6.61 19.47 13.22
N ARG A 25 -7.83 19.41 13.76
CA ARG A 25 -9.06 19.50 12.95
C ARG A 25 -9.18 20.85 12.22
N SER A 26 -8.92 21.96 12.90
CA SER A 26 -8.99 23.30 12.28
C SER A 26 -7.91 23.48 11.20
N ILE A 27 -6.71 22.94 11.43
CA ILE A 27 -5.61 23.00 10.45
C ILE A 27 -5.96 22.18 9.21
N VAL A 28 -6.47 20.96 9.38
CA VAL A 28 -6.89 20.11 8.26
C VAL A 28 -8.00 20.76 7.45
N GLU A 29 -8.99 21.35 8.12
CA GLU A 29 -10.08 22.05 7.43
C GLU A 29 -9.58 23.28 6.66
N GLU A 30 -8.66 24.05 7.23
CA GLU A 30 -8.01 25.17 6.55
C GLU A 30 -7.23 24.72 5.31
N ILE A 31 -6.49 23.60 5.39
CA ILE A 31 -5.76 23.05 4.25
C ILE A 31 -6.72 22.63 3.13
N ARG A 32 -7.82 21.99 3.47
CA ARG A 32 -8.86 21.61 2.49
C ARG A 32 -9.47 22.83 1.80
N GLN A 33 -9.87 23.84 2.58
CA GLN A 33 -10.56 25.01 2.06
C GLN A 33 -9.66 25.93 1.23
N ARG A 34 -8.40 26.13 1.67
CA ARG A 34 -7.49 27.05 0.99
C ARG A 34 -6.76 26.45 -0.20
N PHE A 35 -6.43 25.16 -0.13
CA PHE A 35 -5.56 24.53 -1.12
C PHE A 35 -6.24 23.40 -1.90
N GLY A 36 -7.46 23.05 -1.58
CA GLY A 36 -8.18 21.96 -2.26
C GLY A 36 -7.55 20.58 -2.06
N VAL A 37 -6.64 20.42 -1.09
CA VAL A 37 -5.95 19.16 -0.82
C VAL A 37 -6.82 18.27 0.04
N PRO A 38 -7.19 17.04 -0.38
CA PRO A 38 -8.13 16.17 0.31
C PRO A 38 -7.50 15.44 1.51
N VAL A 39 -7.03 16.19 2.51
CA VAL A 39 -6.48 15.62 3.74
C VAL A 39 -7.60 14.95 4.55
N GLN A 40 -7.40 13.72 4.98
CA GLN A 40 -8.35 12.95 5.78
C GLN A 40 -7.88 12.84 7.23
N ALA A 41 -8.82 12.54 8.14
CA ALA A 41 -8.48 12.23 9.52
C ALA A 41 -7.83 10.85 9.61
N ALA A 42 -6.71 10.75 10.31
CA ALA A 42 -6.06 9.47 10.57
C ALA A 42 -6.94 8.58 11.47
N GLU A 43 -7.05 7.31 11.10
CA GLU A 43 -7.74 6.30 11.91
C GLU A 43 -6.82 5.86 13.06
N LYS A 44 -7.28 6.05 14.30
CA LYS A 44 -6.48 5.81 15.51
C LYS A 44 -6.88 4.58 16.32
N SER A 45 -8.00 3.94 15.97
CA SER A 45 -8.47 2.77 16.71
C SER A 45 -7.47 1.61 16.63
N LYS A 46 -7.42 0.81 17.69
CA LYS A 46 -6.57 -0.40 17.77
C LYS A 46 -5.09 -0.15 17.46
N LYS A 47 -4.55 1.01 17.88
CA LYS A 47 -3.17 1.42 17.57
C LYS A 47 -2.15 0.33 17.84
N ALA A 48 -2.17 -0.32 19.04
CA ALA A 48 -1.26 -1.38 19.41
C ALA A 48 -1.24 -2.54 18.40
N THR A 49 -2.41 -3.02 17.98
CA THR A 49 -2.51 -4.09 16.97
C THR A 49 -1.89 -3.67 15.63
N PHE A 50 -2.08 -2.41 15.23
CA PHE A 50 -1.51 -1.92 13.97
C PHE A 50 -0.01 -1.70 14.05
N ILE A 51 0.55 -1.37 15.23
CA ILE A 51 2.00 -1.34 15.44
C ILE A 51 2.60 -2.74 15.24
N GLU A 52 1.98 -3.78 15.82
CA GLU A 52 2.44 -5.17 15.63
C GLU A 52 2.41 -5.57 14.14
N LEU A 53 1.33 -5.27 13.44
CA LEU A 53 1.20 -5.57 12.01
C LEU A 53 2.21 -4.80 11.13
N MET A 54 2.50 -3.55 11.49
CA MET A 54 3.52 -2.76 10.78
C MET A 54 4.92 -3.33 11.03
N ASN A 55 5.21 -3.77 12.26
CA ASN A 55 6.46 -4.44 12.59
C ASN A 55 6.65 -5.74 11.79
N ASP A 56 5.59 -6.53 11.60
CA ASP A 56 5.63 -7.71 10.73
C ASP A 56 5.93 -7.36 9.27
N ASP A 57 5.38 -6.26 8.78
CA ASP A 57 5.63 -5.77 7.43
C ASP A 57 7.07 -5.26 7.27
N LEU A 58 7.61 -4.57 8.27
CA LEU A 58 9.01 -4.14 8.31
C LEU A 58 9.95 -5.36 8.37
N PHE A 59 9.69 -6.31 9.26
CA PHE A 59 10.48 -7.53 9.40
C PHE A 59 10.48 -8.37 8.12
N SER A 60 9.35 -8.43 7.43
CA SER A 60 9.20 -9.16 6.16
C SER A 60 9.72 -8.40 4.94
N ASN A 61 10.33 -7.24 5.12
CA ASN A 61 10.77 -6.33 4.05
C ASN A 61 9.64 -5.91 3.07
N ARG A 62 8.39 -5.96 3.50
CA ARG A 62 7.26 -5.40 2.74
C ARG A 62 7.19 -3.88 2.81
N VAL A 63 7.73 -3.33 3.89
CA VAL A 63 7.96 -1.90 4.10
C VAL A 63 9.45 -1.69 4.31
N MET A 64 10.01 -0.73 3.61
CA MET A 64 11.42 -0.34 3.75
C MET A 64 11.52 1.14 4.06
N VAL A 65 12.37 1.48 5.00
CA VAL A 65 12.62 2.86 5.41
C VAL A 65 14.07 3.22 5.07
N PRO A 66 14.31 4.36 4.40
CA PRO A 66 15.68 4.82 4.12
C PRO A 66 16.49 4.97 5.41
N ALA A 67 17.78 4.59 5.37
CA ALA A 67 18.65 4.62 6.54
C ALA A 67 18.85 6.03 7.17
N ASN A 68 18.56 7.07 6.41
CA ASN A 68 18.64 8.46 6.87
C ASN A 68 17.28 9.06 7.24
N CYS A 69 16.24 8.23 7.39
CA CYS A 69 14.92 8.71 7.76
C CYS A 69 14.85 9.03 9.26
N PRO A 70 14.43 10.24 9.66
CA PRO A 70 14.40 10.64 11.07
C PRO A 70 13.50 9.75 11.95
N VAL A 71 12.55 9.04 11.40
CA VAL A 71 11.70 8.12 12.16
C VAL A 71 12.49 7.00 12.84
N LEU A 72 13.66 6.63 12.29
CA LEU A 72 14.51 5.58 12.88
C LEU A 72 15.08 6.00 14.22
N GLU A 73 15.44 7.27 14.39
CA GLU A 73 15.94 7.81 15.66
C GLU A 73 14.85 7.75 16.75
N GLU A 74 13.60 7.99 16.36
CA GLU A 74 12.46 7.89 17.27
C GLU A 74 12.16 6.42 17.61
N TRP A 75 12.22 5.50 16.64
CA TRP A 75 12.01 4.07 16.89
C TRP A 75 13.07 3.44 17.76
N ASP A 76 14.31 3.92 17.72
CA ASP A 76 15.39 3.41 18.58
C ASP A 76 15.16 3.65 20.07
N VAL A 77 14.37 4.66 20.43
CA VAL A 77 14.11 5.03 21.82
C VAL A 77 12.68 4.77 22.29
N LEU A 78 11.73 4.66 21.35
CA LEU A 78 10.32 4.48 21.67
C LEU A 78 10.07 3.14 22.36
N GLN A 79 9.35 3.18 23.49
CA GLN A 79 9.08 2.02 24.31
C GLN A 79 7.59 1.91 24.67
N TRP A 80 7.19 0.71 25.02
CA TRP A 80 5.89 0.49 25.61
C TRP A 80 5.89 0.93 27.08
N ASP A 81 4.76 1.40 27.56
CA ASP A 81 4.55 1.62 28.99
C ASP A 81 4.58 0.29 29.78
N GLU A 82 4.53 0.36 31.11
CA GLU A 82 4.55 -0.81 31.99
C GLU A 82 3.38 -1.77 31.71
N SER A 83 2.24 -1.27 31.27
CA SER A 83 1.06 -2.07 30.92
C SER A 83 1.19 -2.78 29.58
N ARG A 84 2.11 -2.36 28.71
CA ARG A 84 2.27 -2.79 27.31
C ARG A 84 1.03 -2.61 26.43
N LEU A 85 0.15 -1.71 26.85
CA LEU A 85 -1.08 -1.39 26.09
C LEU A 85 -0.94 -0.13 25.24
N LYS A 86 0.00 0.72 25.59
CA LYS A 86 0.28 1.98 24.88
C LYS A 86 1.76 2.31 24.94
N GLU A 87 2.18 3.22 24.09
CA GLU A 87 3.54 3.76 24.11
C GLU A 87 3.76 4.59 25.38
N ASP A 88 4.99 4.57 25.88
CA ASP A 88 5.38 5.35 27.04
C ASP A 88 5.40 6.84 26.71
N GLY A 89 4.52 7.61 27.34
CA GLY A 89 4.35 9.04 27.08
C GLY A 89 5.55 9.93 27.47
N ARG A 90 6.65 9.34 27.94
CA ARG A 90 7.93 10.05 28.17
C ARG A 90 8.73 10.25 26.88
N PHE A 91 8.41 9.48 25.84
CA PHE A 91 9.09 9.54 24.53
C PHE A 91 8.20 10.23 23.52
N GLU A 92 8.81 10.98 22.62
CA GLU A 92 8.11 11.53 21.45
C GLU A 92 7.79 10.39 20.48
N ASN A 93 6.62 10.46 19.83
CA ASN A 93 6.14 9.45 18.88
C ASN A 93 5.47 10.07 17.65
N HIS A 94 5.80 11.32 17.35
CA HIS A 94 5.14 12.06 16.28
C HIS A 94 5.45 11.51 14.88
N LEU A 95 6.71 11.13 14.64
CA LEU A 95 7.12 10.53 13.37
C LEU A 95 6.64 9.08 13.26
N SER A 96 6.66 8.35 14.38
CA SER A 96 6.13 7.00 14.47
C SER A 96 4.64 6.95 14.17
N ASP A 97 3.87 7.88 14.72
CA ASP A 97 2.45 8.02 14.45
C ASP A 97 2.19 8.38 12.98
N ALA A 98 2.94 9.33 12.44
CA ALA A 98 2.81 9.71 11.04
C ALA A 98 3.12 8.53 10.10
N ALA A 99 4.17 7.77 10.37
CA ALA A 99 4.53 6.58 9.62
C ALA A 99 3.46 5.49 9.73
N LEU A 100 2.95 5.22 10.94
CA LEU A 100 1.89 4.25 11.18
C LEU A 100 0.60 4.61 10.44
N TYR A 101 0.18 5.88 10.48
CA TYR A 101 -1.04 6.32 9.81
C TYR A 101 -0.89 6.24 8.28
N ALA A 102 0.25 6.66 7.73
CA ALA A 102 0.52 6.52 6.31
C ALA A 102 0.53 5.05 5.87
N TRP A 103 1.18 4.16 6.63
CA TRP A 103 1.21 2.73 6.36
C TRP A 103 -0.18 2.09 6.42
N ARG A 104 -1.03 2.49 7.37
CA ARG A 104 -2.41 2.01 7.47
C ARG A 104 -3.21 2.28 6.22
N GLU A 105 -3.06 3.46 5.62
CA GLU A 105 -3.71 3.82 4.36
C GLU A 105 -3.17 3.01 3.17
N CYS A 106 -1.87 2.68 3.18
CA CYS A 106 -1.23 1.92 2.11
C CYS A 106 -1.37 0.39 2.26
N ARG A 107 -1.82 -0.10 3.40
CA ARG A 107 -1.83 -1.54 3.71
C ARG A 107 -2.55 -2.40 2.68
N HIS A 108 -3.67 -1.95 2.15
CA HIS A 108 -4.41 -2.68 1.13
C HIS A 108 -3.70 -2.70 -0.24
N PHE A 109 -2.75 -1.80 -0.50
CA PHE A 109 -1.91 -1.83 -1.69
C PHE A 109 -0.72 -2.76 -1.53
N THR A 110 -0.24 -2.97 -0.30
CA THR A 110 0.89 -3.85 0.00
C THR A 110 0.46 -5.31 0.15
N TYR A 111 -0.72 -5.56 0.66
CA TYR A 111 -1.29 -6.90 0.80
C TYR A 111 -2.03 -7.32 -0.47
N LYS A 112 -1.33 -8.02 -1.35
CA LYS A 112 -2.01 -8.88 -2.32
C LYS A 112 -2.22 -10.22 -1.62
N ALA A 113 -3.48 -10.56 -1.32
CA ALA A 113 -3.79 -11.91 -0.91
C ALA A 113 -3.14 -12.88 -1.91
N PRO A 114 -2.39 -13.88 -1.45
CA PRO A 114 -1.86 -14.87 -2.36
C PRO A 114 -3.06 -15.43 -3.13
N THR A 115 -3.03 -15.27 -4.44
CA THR A 115 -3.96 -16.00 -5.30
C THR A 115 -3.62 -17.46 -5.09
N VAL A 116 -4.36 -18.12 -4.23
CA VAL A 116 -4.31 -19.57 -4.11
C VAL A 116 -4.81 -20.08 -5.44
N SER A 117 -3.88 -20.32 -6.37
CA SER A 117 -4.23 -20.96 -7.63
C SER A 117 -4.83 -22.33 -7.28
N PRO A 118 -6.04 -22.63 -7.72
CA PRO A 118 -6.65 -23.91 -7.46
C PRO A 118 -5.69 -25.02 -7.91
N LYS A 119 -5.63 -26.08 -7.13
CA LYS A 119 -4.74 -27.21 -7.44
C LYS A 119 -5.14 -27.83 -8.77
N TYR A 120 -4.17 -28.13 -9.63
CA TYR A 120 -4.39 -28.77 -10.92
C TYR A 120 -5.30 -29.98 -10.81
N GLY A 121 -6.34 -30.05 -11.64
CA GLY A 121 -7.28 -31.16 -11.70
C GLY A 121 -8.47 -31.05 -10.74
N THR A 122 -8.58 -29.98 -9.93
CA THR A 122 -9.77 -29.74 -9.11
C THR A 122 -10.85 -28.99 -9.92
N PRO A 123 -12.14 -29.11 -9.55
CA PRO A 123 -13.22 -28.39 -10.22
C PRO A 123 -12.94 -26.88 -10.30
N GLU A 124 -12.45 -26.30 -9.21
CA GLU A 124 -12.13 -24.86 -9.11
C GLU A 124 -11.01 -24.45 -10.08
N TYR A 125 -10.07 -25.36 -10.38
CA TYR A 125 -9.03 -25.14 -11.39
C TYR A 125 -9.64 -25.03 -12.79
N TRP A 126 -10.56 -25.91 -13.11
CA TRP A 126 -11.21 -25.90 -14.42
C TRP A 126 -12.15 -24.72 -14.60
N GLU A 127 -12.89 -24.32 -13.57
CA GLU A 127 -13.69 -23.09 -13.56
C GLU A 127 -12.82 -21.83 -13.77
N MET A 128 -11.67 -21.74 -13.11
CA MET A 128 -10.73 -20.64 -13.30
C MET A 128 -10.21 -20.58 -14.74
N ILE A 129 -9.87 -21.73 -15.32
CA ILE A 129 -9.40 -21.81 -16.70
C ILE A 129 -10.52 -21.39 -17.67
N GLU A 130 -11.71 -21.87 -17.46
CA GLU A 130 -12.88 -21.54 -18.29
C GLU A 130 -13.16 -20.03 -18.27
N GLN A 131 -13.20 -19.41 -17.10
CA GLN A 131 -13.41 -17.97 -16.97
C GLN A 131 -12.28 -17.16 -17.63
N LYS A 132 -11.04 -17.63 -17.53
CA LYS A 132 -9.90 -16.99 -18.21
C LYS A 132 -10.07 -17.02 -19.73
N TYR A 133 -10.51 -18.14 -20.29
CA TYR A 133 -10.74 -18.25 -21.73
C TYR A 133 -11.96 -17.43 -22.20
N ILE A 134 -13.06 -17.45 -21.44
CA ILE A 134 -14.24 -16.62 -21.73
C ILE A 134 -13.85 -15.13 -21.75
N GLY A 135 -13.11 -14.66 -20.74
CA GLY A 135 -12.64 -13.27 -20.68
C GLY A 135 -11.66 -12.89 -21.83
N GLN A 136 -10.93 -13.86 -22.36
CA GLN A 136 -10.07 -13.63 -23.54
C GLN A 136 -10.90 -13.56 -24.83
N ILE A 137 -11.92 -14.40 -24.98
CA ILE A 137 -12.85 -14.38 -26.12
C ILE A 137 -13.64 -13.07 -26.14
N GLU A 138 -14.17 -12.63 -24.99
CA GLU A 138 -14.89 -11.36 -24.88
C GLU A 138 -14.01 -10.16 -25.20
N LYS A 139 -12.76 -10.16 -24.77
CA LYS A 139 -11.78 -9.12 -25.15
C LYS A 139 -11.37 -9.17 -26.62
N GLY A 140 -11.28 -10.37 -27.19
CA GLY A 140 -10.99 -10.56 -28.61
C GLY A 140 -12.15 -10.14 -29.53
N LEU A 141 -13.38 -10.24 -29.06
CA LEU A 141 -14.58 -9.77 -29.75
C LEU A 141 -14.76 -8.23 -29.65
N ALA A 142 -14.13 -7.60 -28.65
CA ALA A 142 -14.22 -6.16 -28.40
C ALA A 142 -13.11 -5.33 -29.04
N GLY A 143 -12.10 -5.94 -29.65
CA GLY A 143 -10.98 -5.21 -30.29
C GLY A 143 -10.07 -6.12 -31.09
N ASP A 144 -9.85 -5.75 -32.35
CA ASP A 144 -8.89 -6.33 -33.28
C ASP A 144 -7.45 -6.24 -32.73
N SER A 145 -7.04 -7.23 -31.95
CA SER A 145 -5.64 -7.40 -31.52
C SER A 145 -5.35 -8.89 -31.41
N GLN A 146 -4.53 -9.38 -32.32
CA GLN A 146 -4.02 -10.75 -32.29
C GLN A 146 -3.40 -11.08 -30.92
N PRO A 147 -3.69 -12.23 -30.31
CA PRO A 147 -3.10 -12.62 -29.04
C PRO A 147 -1.58 -12.82 -29.20
N GLU A 148 -0.80 -12.26 -28.26
CA GLU A 148 0.67 -12.31 -28.24
C GLU A 148 1.25 -13.74 -28.23
N ALA A 149 0.45 -14.76 -27.93
CA ALA A 149 0.85 -16.17 -28.00
C ALA A 149 1.25 -16.65 -29.39
N CYS A 150 0.87 -15.93 -30.45
CA CYS A 150 1.27 -16.30 -31.83
C CYS A 150 2.64 -15.76 -32.24
N LYS A 151 3.21 -14.80 -31.47
CA LYS A 151 4.54 -14.22 -31.79
C LYS A 151 5.71 -15.05 -31.28
N THR A 152 5.50 -15.86 -30.25
CA THR A 152 6.56 -16.74 -29.70
C THR A 152 6.74 -18.04 -30.47
N ALA A 153 5.75 -18.50 -31.21
CA ALA A 153 5.86 -19.70 -32.03
C ALA A 153 6.62 -19.47 -33.34
N SER A 154 6.61 -18.26 -33.91
CA SER A 154 7.32 -17.93 -35.13
C SER A 154 8.84 -17.72 -34.95
N VAL A 155 9.27 -17.33 -33.74
CA VAL A 155 10.70 -17.11 -33.43
C VAL A 155 11.45 -18.42 -33.20
N LEU A 156 10.77 -19.49 -32.79
CA LEU A 156 11.37 -20.81 -32.59
C LEU A 156 11.49 -21.66 -33.90
N ALA A 157 10.80 -21.24 -34.95
CA ALA A 157 10.89 -21.95 -36.25
C ALA A 157 12.06 -21.49 -37.14
N GLU A 158 12.63 -20.29 -36.88
CA GLU A 158 13.74 -19.75 -37.69
C GLU A 158 15.15 -20.07 -37.16
N THR A 159 15.28 -20.70 -35.99
CA THR A 159 16.61 -21.03 -35.40
C THR A 159 17.09 -22.48 -35.61
N ASN A 160 16.38 -23.31 -36.38
CA ASN A 160 16.77 -24.71 -36.61
C ASN A 160 17.19 -25.06 -38.05
N TYR A 161 17.62 -24.08 -38.84
CA TYR A 161 18.29 -24.37 -40.11
C TYR A 161 19.54 -23.48 -40.27
N HIS A 162 20.62 -23.90 -39.63
CA HIS A 162 22.00 -23.79 -40.18
C HIS A 162 22.92 -24.73 -39.44
#